data_67f1d4799ba9000fcaff1e98ed30511e
#
_entry.id   67f1d4799ba9000fcaff1e98ed30511e
#
_cell.length_a   1.000
_cell.length_b   1.000
_cell.length_c   1.000
_cell.angle_alpha   90.00
_cell.angle_beta   90.00
_cell.angle_gamma   90.00
#
_symmetry.space_group_name_H-M   'P 1'
#
loop_
_entity.id
_entity.type
_entity.pdbx_description
1 polymer ?
#
loop_
_entity_poly.entity_id
_entity_poly.type
_entity_poly.pdbx_seq_one_letter_code
_entity_poly.pdbx_strand_id
1 'polypeptide(L)'
;ENIKKIKDIFSYSHFFGFGPRHSVGKNSFKLISIEEIKRKPNLNNKLLLSQSVFDECINLSESNYQIISKQYHPSKTYINKTTHKMNLFNEGSYLKLTQDKEWIGKILSFNIDKKPLYYYGIGYII
;
A
#
# COMPACT_ATOMS: atom_id res chain seq x y z
N GLU A 1 -0.73 22.92 3.49
CA GLU A 1 -1.50 22.91 2.24
C GLU A 1 -2.02 21.51 1.93
N ASN A 2 -1.20 20.47 2.00
CA ASN A 2 -1.61 19.09 1.66
C ASN A 2 -2.66 18.49 2.61
N ILE A 3 -2.56 18.77 3.92
CA ILE A 3 -3.53 18.27 4.91
C ILE A 3 -4.93 18.82 4.65
N LYS A 4 -5.05 20.09 4.26
CA LYS A 4 -6.33 20.70 3.89
C LYS A 4 -6.94 20.00 2.67
N LYS A 5 -6.14 19.78 1.63
CA LYS A 5 -6.59 19.05 0.43
C LYS A 5 -7.08 17.63 0.76
N ILE A 6 -6.37 16.93 1.64
CA ILE A 6 -6.77 15.59 2.09
C ILE A 6 -8.12 15.65 2.83
N LYS A 7 -8.30 16.59 3.76
CA LYS A 7 -9.57 16.78 4.46
C LYS A 7 -10.71 17.08 3.50
N ASP A 8 -10.48 17.95 2.53
CA ASP A 8 -11.45 18.29 1.50
C ASP A 8 -11.85 17.04 0.67
N ILE A 9 -10.85 16.26 0.21
CA ILE A 9 -11.10 15.01 -0.53
C ILE A 9 -11.96 14.04 0.29
N PHE A 10 -11.63 13.80 1.56
CA PHE A 10 -12.41 12.90 2.40
C PHE A 10 -13.83 13.42 2.66
N SER A 11 -13.99 14.72 2.82
CA SER A 11 -15.31 15.34 3.00
C SER A 11 -16.20 15.19 1.77
N TYR A 12 -15.64 15.35 0.57
CA TYR A 12 -16.36 15.12 -0.67
C TYR A 12 -16.62 13.63 -0.94
N SER A 13 -15.68 12.77 -0.61
CA SER A 13 -15.82 11.32 -0.81
C SER A 13 -16.94 10.70 0.03
N HIS A 14 -17.37 11.37 1.10
CA HIS A 14 -18.56 11.00 1.86
C HIS A 14 -19.82 10.88 0.98
N PHE A 15 -19.97 11.73 -0.03
CA PHE A 15 -21.14 11.70 -0.93
C PHE A 15 -21.04 10.61 -2.00
N PHE A 16 -19.83 10.22 -2.39
CA PHE A 16 -19.61 9.31 -3.52
C PHE A 16 -19.18 7.91 -3.08
N GLY A 17 -18.71 7.73 -1.84
CA GLY A 17 -18.11 6.48 -1.36
C GLY A 17 -16.75 6.19 -2.00
N PHE A 18 -16.07 5.16 -1.49
CA PHE A 18 -14.83 4.66 -2.05
C PHE A 18 -14.99 3.25 -2.63
N GLY A 19 -14.35 3.00 -3.77
CA GLY A 19 -14.22 1.67 -4.33
C GLY A 19 -15.37 1.22 -5.20
N PRO A 20 -15.42 -0.08 -5.55
CA PRO A 20 -16.41 -0.62 -6.47
C PRO A 20 -17.81 -0.61 -5.87
N ARG A 21 -18.85 -0.49 -6.73
CA ARG A 21 -20.26 -0.53 -6.36
C ARG A 21 -20.74 0.64 -5.48
N HIS A 22 -20.07 1.78 -5.51
CA HIS A 22 -20.52 2.99 -4.80
C HIS A 22 -21.87 3.50 -5.34
N SER A 23 -22.17 3.31 -6.63
CA SER A 23 -23.44 3.72 -7.25
C SER A 23 -24.67 3.00 -6.68
N VAL A 24 -24.51 1.88 -5.99
CA VAL A 24 -25.57 1.14 -5.31
C VAL A 24 -25.49 1.28 -3.79
N GLY A 25 -24.83 2.33 -3.30
CA GLY A 25 -24.70 2.65 -1.87
C GLY A 25 -23.74 1.77 -1.09
N LYS A 26 -23.00 0.88 -1.75
CA LYS A 26 -21.93 0.12 -1.08
C LYS A 26 -20.69 1.00 -0.93
N ASN A 27 -19.94 0.77 0.15
CA ASN A 27 -18.74 1.54 0.49
C ASN A 27 -19.00 3.04 0.73
N SER A 28 -20.24 3.43 1.04
CA SER A 28 -20.51 4.75 1.59
C SER A 28 -20.01 4.79 3.05
N PHE A 29 -19.53 5.93 3.48
CA PHE A 29 -19.04 6.14 4.83
C PHE A 29 -19.39 7.55 5.29
N LYS A 30 -19.37 7.77 6.59
CA LYS A 30 -19.49 9.09 7.20
C LYS A 30 -18.16 9.44 7.84
N LEU A 31 -17.55 10.52 7.38
CA LEU A 31 -16.36 11.04 8.04
C LEU A 31 -16.76 11.63 9.39
N ILE A 32 -16.23 11.10 10.48
CA ILE A 32 -16.50 11.55 11.84
C ILE A 32 -15.42 12.52 12.31
N SER A 33 -14.16 12.13 12.17
CA SER A 33 -13.03 12.97 12.56
C SER A 33 -11.80 12.66 11.71
N ILE A 34 -10.88 13.59 11.64
CA ILE A 34 -9.54 13.39 11.12
C ILE A 34 -8.58 13.93 12.19
N GLU A 35 -7.77 13.03 12.72
CA GLU A 35 -6.81 13.35 13.76
C GLU A 35 -5.39 13.11 13.26
N GLU A 36 -4.48 13.97 13.66
CA GLU A 36 -3.07 13.80 13.37
C GLU A 36 -2.46 12.82 14.37
N ILE A 37 -1.91 11.74 13.87
CA ILE A 37 -1.19 10.77 14.70
C ILE A 37 0.27 11.18 14.76
N LYS A 38 0.74 11.58 15.93
CA LYS A 38 2.16 11.82 16.17
C LYS A 38 2.89 10.49 16.23
N ARG A 39 3.78 10.27 15.28
CA ARG A 39 4.64 9.10 15.25
C ARG A 39 5.57 9.13 16.48
N LYS A 40 5.67 8.00 17.21
CA LYS A 40 6.71 7.83 18.24
C LYS A 40 8.03 7.56 17.52
N PRO A 41 9.06 8.42 17.64
CA PRO A 41 10.37 8.12 17.08
C PRO A 41 10.99 6.92 17.84
N ASN A 42 11.82 6.16 17.16
CA ASN A 42 12.73 5.15 17.72
C ASN A 42 12.19 3.74 18.04
N LEU A 43 11.30 3.20 17.25
CA LEU A 43 11.17 1.75 17.23
C LEU A 43 11.67 1.24 15.88
N ASN A 44 12.84 0.57 15.87
CA ASN A 44 13.30 -0.13 14.67
C ASN A 44 12.37 -1.31 14.29
N ASN A 45 11.48 -1.67 15.22
CA ASN A 45 10.47 -2.70 15.02
C ASN A 45 9.17 -2.05 14.55
N LYS A 46 8.70 -2.44 13.39
CA LYS A 46 7.56 -1.81 12.70
C LYS A 46 6.52 -2.84 12.31
N LEU A 47 5.27 -2.49 12.49
CA LEU A 47 4.14 -3.26 11.98
C LEU A 47 3.80 -2.79 10.57
N LEU A 48 3.76 -3.71 9.62
CA LEU A 48 3.39 -3.43 8.24
C LEU A 48 1.87 -3.36 8.10
N LEU A 49 1.35 -2.22 7.67
CA LEU A 49 -0.09 -1.97 7.55
C LEU A 49 -0.65 -2.29 6.16
N SER A 50 0.23 -2.42 5.17
CA SER A 50 -0.17 -2.75 3.80
C SER A 50 0.90 -3.60 3.13
N GLN A 51 0.52 -4.37 2.12
CA GLN A 51 1.46 -5.22 1.40
C GLN A 51 2.59 -4.42 0.78
N SER A 52 3.81 -4.96 0.86
CA SER A 52 5.01 -4.30 0.34
C SER A 52 5.92 -5.28 -0.38
N VAL A 53 6.65 -4.80 -1.37
CA VAL A 53 7.81 -5.53 -1.91
C VAL A 53 8.98 -5.45 -0.94
N PHE A 54 9.97 -6.31 -1.16
CA PHE A 54 11.21 -6.31 -0.36
C PHE A 54 11.93 -4.96 -0.43
N ASP A 55 12.45 -4.54 0.72
CA ASP A 55 13.31 -3.37 0.90
C ASP A 55 14.59 -3.80 1.64
N GLU A 56 15.72 -3.33 1.18
CA GLU A 56 17.04 -3.69 1.73
C GLU A 56 17.24 -3.26 3.20
N CYS A 57 16.43 -2.32 3.67
CA CYS A 57 16.47 -1.89 5.06
C CYS A 57 15.83 -2.88 6.05
N ILE A 58 15.26 -4.00 5.57
CA ILE A 58 14.62 -5.01 6.41
C ILE A 58 15.64 -6.06 6.85
N ASN A 59 15.81 -6.21 8.15
CA ASN A 59 16.57 -7.33 8.73
C ASN A 59 15.65 -8.55 8.83
N LEU A 60 15.75 -9.45 7.86
CA LEU A 60 14.88 -10.63 7.77
C LEU A 60 15.07 -11.60 8.95
N SER A 61 16.30 -11.71 9.48
CA SER A 61 16.60 -12.66 10.57
C SER A 61 15.96 -12.28 11.91
N GLU A 62 15.66 -10.98 12.09
CA GLU A 62 15.03 -10.45 13.29
C GLU A 62 13.56 -10.03 13.08
N SER A 63 13.02 -10.33 11.91
CA SER A 63 11.65 -10.00 11.53
C SER A 63 10.75 -11.23 11.61
N ASN A 64 9.47 -11.01 11.93
CA ASN A 64 8.42 -12.02 11.85
C ASN A 64 7.45 -11.62 10.75
N TYR A 65 7.46 -12.35 9.64
CA TYR A 65 6.74 -11.94 8.45
C TYR A 65 6.08 -13.10 7.72
N GLN A 66 5.06 -12.76 6.96
CA GLN A 66 4.40 -13.64 6.02
C GLN A 66 4.64 -13.16 4.60
N ILE A 67 5.02 -14.07 3.71
CA ILE A 67 5.16 -13.77 2.28
C ILE A 67 3.94 -14.32 1.54
N ILE A 68 3.37 -13.49 0.69
CA ILE A 68 2.33 -13.87 -0.25
C ILE A 68 2.84 -13.70 -1.68
N SER A 69 2.46 -14.62 -2.54
CA SER A 69 2.77 -14.54 -3.97
C SER A 69 1.54 -14.07 -4.73
N LYS A 70 1.64 -12.95 -5.43
CA LYS A 70 0.56 -12.39 -6.25
C LYS A 70 0.97 -12.26 -7.70
N GLN A 71 0.02 -12.56 -8.56
CA GLN A 71 0.12 -12.29 -9.97
C GLN A 71 -0.93 -11.25 -10.33
N TYR A 72 -0.48 -10.12 -10.85
CA TYR A 72 -1.40 -9.06 -11.25
C TYR A 72 -1.84 -9.25 -12.69
N HIS A 73 -3.13 -9.14 -12.90
CA HIS A 73 -3.70 -9.03 -14.24
C HIS A 73 -3.91 -7.54 -14.50
N PRO A 74 -3.22 -6.97 -15.49
CA PRO A 74 -3.48 -5.59 -15.89
C PRO A 74 -4.92 -5.47 -16.41
N SER A 75 -5.39 -4.24 -16.56
CA SER A 75 -6.76 -3.91 -16.97
C SER A 75 -7.26 -4.74 -18.16
N LYS A 76 -8.57 -4.73 -18.41
CA LYS A 76 -9.24 -5.48 -19.49
C LYS A 76 -8.54 -5.44 -20.85
N THR A 77 -7.78 -4.39 -21.15
CA THR A 77 -7.00 -4.24 -22.37
C THR A 77 -5.86 -5.26 -22.49
N TYR A 78 -5.45 -5.90 -21.39
CA TYR A 78 -4.32 -6.84 -21.33
C TYR A 78 -4.71 -8.21 -20.78
N ILE A 79 -5.98 -8.60 -20.89
CA ILE A 79 -6.57 -9.81 -20.24
C ILE A 79 -5.77 -11.09 -20.53
N ASN A 80 -5.14 -11.18 -21.68
CA ASN A 80 -4.40 -12.38 -22.11
C ASN A 80 -2.90 -12.32 -21.77
N LYS A 81 -2.44 -11.32 -21.04
CA LYS A 81 -1.03 -11.14 -20.70
C LYS A 81 -0.84 -11.17 -19.20
N THR A 82 -0.13 -12.17 -18.75
CA THR A 82 0.20 -12.34 -17.34
C THR A 82 1.43 -11.52 -16.98
N THR A 83 1.34 -10.76 -15.91
CA THR A 83 2.50 -10.18 -15.26
C THR A 83 3.30 -11.25 -14.51
N HIS A 84 4.55 -10.96 -14.22
CA HIS A 84 5.36 -11.82 -13.39
C HIS A 84 4.74 -11.99 -11.99
N LYS A 85 4.91 -13.17 -11.40
CA LYS A 85 4.61 -13.38 -9.99
C LYS A 85 5.50 -12.47 -9.16
N MET A 86 4.91 -11.81 -8.18
CA MET A 86 5.61 -10.97 -7.21
C MET A 86 5.42 -11.53 -5.82
N ASN A 87 6.51 -11.61 -5.08
CA ASN A 87 6.49 -11.94 -3.67
C ASN A 87 6.42 -10.66 -2.86
N LEU A 88 5.45 -10.60 -1.97
CA LEU A 88 5.17 -9.42 -1.14
C LEU A 88 5.17 -9.82 0.32
N PHE A 89 5.66 -8.94 1.18
CA PHE A 89 5.32 -9.01 2.59
C PHE A 89 3.83 -8.75 2.77
N ASN A 90 3.20 -9.59 3.57
CA ASN A 90 1.78 -9.41 3.87
C ASN A 90 1.58 -8.36 4.99
N GLU A 91 0.43 -7.70 4.97
CA GLU A 91 0.00 -6.88 6.09
C GLU A 91 0.01 -7.67 7.41
N GLY A 92 0.31 -7.00 8.51
CA GLY A 92 0.48 -7.63 9.83
C GLY A 92 1.88 -8.20 10.07
N SER A 93 2.79 -8.16 9.09
CA SER A 93 4.19 -8.53 9.29
C SER A 93 4.86 -7.56 10.25
N TYR A 94 5.64 -8.10 11.18
CA TYR A 94 6.44 -7.36 12.14
C TYR A 94 7.88 -7.32 11.67
N LEU A 95 8.34 -6.15 11.26
CA LEU A 95 9.60 -5.97 10.55
C LEU A 95 10.61 -5.21 11.41
N LYS A 96 11.81 -5.75 11.50
CA LYS A 96 12.96 -5.07 12.07
C LYS A 96 13.69 -4.29 10.98
N LEU A 97 13.79 -2.98 11.15
CA LEU A 97 14.47 -2.12 10.19
C LEU A 97 15.88 -1.76 10.67
N THR A 98 16.81 -1.65 9.72
CA THR A 98 18.16 -1.13 9.95
C THR A 98 18.19 0.40 9.95
N GLN A 99 17.15 1.04 9.41
CA GLN A 99 17.01 2.49 9.33
C GLN A 99 15.57 2.89 9.70
N ASP A 100 15.39 4.03 10.36
CA ASP A 100 14.05 4.53 10.65
C ASP A 100 13.41 5.13 9.38
N LYS A 101 12.33 4.49 8.92
CA LYS A 101 11.55 4.88 7.75
C LYS A 101 10.06 4.93 8.10
N GLU A 102 9.29 5.65 7.30
CA GLU A 102 7.81 5.69 7.40
C GLU A 102 7.14 4.71 6.44
N TRP A 103 7.84 4.30 5.41
CA TRP A 103 7.41 3.33 4.40
C TRP A 103 8.57 2.47 3.98
N ILE A 104 8.27 1.30 3.47
CA ILE A 104 9.22 0.35 2.89
C ILE A 104 8.78 -0.05 1.49
N GLY A 105 9.69 -0.62 0.74
CA GLY A 105 9.42 -1.10 -0.60
C GLY A 105 9.67 -0.05 -1.67
N LYS A 106 9.26 -0.35 -2.89
CA LYS A 106 9.51 0.47 -4.07
C LYS A 106 8.44 0.29 -5.14
N ILE A 107 8.41 1.20 -6.08
CA ILE A 107 7.61 1.06 -7.30
C ILE A 107 8.36 0.12 -8.24
N LEU A 108 7.71 -0.94 -8.69
CA LEU A 108 8.23 -1.85 -9.71
C LEU A 108 7.68 -1.43 -11.08
N SER A 109 8.52 -1.53 -12.10
CA SER A 109 8.12 -1.31 -13.48
C SER A 109 8.26 -2.59 -14.29
N PHE A 110 7.26 -2.88 -15.11
CA PHE A 110 7.23 -4.00 -16.04
C PHE A 110 6.90 -3.48 -17.44
N ASN A 111 7.43 -4.11 -18.45
CA ASN A 111 7.07 -3.78 -19.82
C ASN A 111 6.12 -4.85 -20.38
N ILE A 112 4.94 -4.41 -20.81
CA ILE A 112 3.98 -5.24 -21.54
C ILE A 112 3.75 -4.57 -22.90
N ASP A 113 4.10 -5.25 -23.99
CA ASP A 113 3.98 -4.74 -25.36
C ASP A 113 4.63 -3.35 -25.54
N LYS A 114 5.84 -3.20 -25.03
CA LYS A 114 6.61 -1.93 -25.07
C LYS A 114 5.95 -0.77 -24.29
N LYS A 115 4.91 -1.05 -23.50
CA LYS A 115 4.28 -0.06 -22.61
C LYS A 115 4.70 -0.33 -21.18
N PRO A 116 5.14 0.69 -20.43
CA PRO A 116 5.49 0.53 -19.02
C PRO A 116 4.22 0.33 -18.19
N LEU A 117 4.23 -0.66 -17.34
CA LEU A 117 3.25 -0.90 -16.30
C LEU A 117 3.93 -0.74 -14.95
N TYR A 118 3.35 0.04 -14.07
CA TYR A 118 3.90 0.29 -12.75
C TYR A 118 3.09 -0.43 -11.69
N TYR A 119 3.79 -1.06 -10.76
CA TYR A 119 3.21 -1.63 -9.55
C TYR A 119 3.69 -0.84 -8.33
N TYR A 120 2.73 -0.35 -7.56
CA TYR A 120 3.00 0.38 -6.33
C TYR A 120 3.23 -0.61 -5.19
N GLY A 121 4.49 -0.98 -4.98
CA GLY A 121 4.90 -1.96 -3.96
C GLY A 121 5.40 -1.32 -2.66
N ILE A 122 4.91 -0.12 -2.35
CA ILE A 122 5.28 0.60 -1.13
C ILE A 122 4.27 0.28 -0.03
N GLY A 123 4.78 -0.17 1.12
CA GLY A 123 4.02 -0.44 2.32
C GLY A 123 4.22 0.62 3.39
N TYR A 124 3.11 1.01 4.05
CA TYR A 124 3.15 1.91 5.19
C TYR A 124 3.40 1.11 6.47
N ILE A 125 4.23 1.66 7.35
CA ILE A 125 4.67 1.03 8.60
C ILE A 125 4.52 1.98 9.80
N ILE A 126 4.16 1.43 10.96
CA ILE A 126 4.03 2.14 12.23
C ILE A 126 4.88 1.50 13.34
#